data_990b3f78e8f02ec7319dbb10a19e43a0
#
_entry.id   990b3f78e8f02ec7319dbb10a19e43a0
#
_cell.length_a   1.000
_cell.length_b   1.000
_cell.length_c   1.000
_cell.angle_alpha   90.00
_cell.angle_beta   90.00
_cell.angle_gamma   90.00
#
_symmetry.space_group_name_H-M   'P 1'
#
loop_
_entity.id
_entity.type
_entity.pdbx_description
1 polymer ?
#
loop_
_entity_poly.entity_id
_entity_poly.type
_entity_poly.pdbx_seq_one_letter_code
_entity_poly.pdbx_strand_id
1 'polypeptide(L)'
;YLKPARGRMEIVSDNENKSLVIIDYAHTPQALLTVLSSLKHFAKGKIITLFGCGGNRDIEKRTLMGQIAYQNSDLVIVTDDNPRNELPSKIREDILQGCPNAIEIADRNSAIKFAVSKLQDNDLLLIAGKGHESTQTMSLETLPCDD
;
A
#
# COMPACT_ATOMS: atom_id res chain seq x y z
N TYR A 1 -2.07 -26.21 4.84
CA TYR A 1 -1.72 -24.82 4.67
C TYR A 1 -2.18 -24.31 3.31
N LEU A 2 -3.03 -23.32 3.31
CA LEU A 2 -3.59 -22.80 2.09
C LEU A 2 -2.88 -21.51 1.73
N LYS A 3 -2.48 -21.40 0.48
CA LYS A 3 -1.92 -20.15 0.00
C LYS A 3 -3.05 -19.17 -0.24
N PRO A 4 -2.87 -17.93 0.16
CA PRO A 4 -3.89 -16.94 -0.16
C PRO A 4 -3.99 -16.74 -1.67
N ALA A 5 -5.12 -16.27 -2.12
CA ALA A 5 -5.27 -15.94 -3.52
C ALA A 5 -4.25 -14.86 -3.87
N ARG A 6 -3.79 -14.91 -5.10
CA ARG A 6 -2.80 -13.95 -5.55
C ARG A 6 -3.33 -12.53 -5.36
N GLY A 7 -2.51 -11.67 -4.79
CA GLY A 7 -2.90 -10.30 -4.52
C GLY A 7 -3.73 -10.13 -3.26
N ARG A 8 -3.86 -11.19 -2.45
CA ARG A 8 -4.56 -11.08 -1.18
C ARG A 8 -3.65 -11.59 -0.09
N MET A 9 -3.13 -10.68 0.73
CA MET A 9 -2.20 -11.01 1.81
C MET A 9 -1.04 -11.84 1.29
N GLU A 10 -0.58 -11.51 0.09
CA GLU A 10 0.50 -12.25 -0.54
C GLU A 10 1.84 -11.73 -0.03
N ILE A 11 2.65 -12.60 0.54
CA ILE A 11 3.99 -12.22 0.98
C ILE A 11 4.90 -12.28 -0.23
N VAL A 12 5.44 -11.12 -0.59
CA VAL A 12 6.26 -11.00 -1.79
C VAL A 12 7.74 -11.08 -1.49
N SER A 13 8.15 -10.56 -0.36
CA SER A 13 9.56 -10.47 -0.05
C SER A 13 9.81 -10.71 1.42
N ASP A 14 10.89 -11.40 1.67
CA ASP A 14 11.34 -11.69 3.01
C ASP A 14 12.83 -11.49 2.92
N ASN A 15 13.27 -10.28 3.11
CA ASN A 15 14.66 -9.95 2.87
C ASN A 15 15.54 -10.24 4.07
N GLU A 16 16.81 -9.88 3.95
CA GLU A 16 17.79 -10.18 4.98
C GLU A 16 17.49 -9.49 6.29
N ASN A 17 16.74 -8.40 6.24
CA ASN A 17 16.40 -7.66 7.44
C ASN A 17 15.19 -8.23 8.15
N LYS A 18 14.67 -9.36 7.68
CA LYS A 18 13.50 -9.99 8.28
C LYS A 18 12.27 -9.09 8.22
N SER A 19 12.26 -8.15 7.29
CA SER A 19 11.06 -7.37 7.04
C SER A 19 10.20 -8.11 6.04
N LEU A 20 8.91 -7.78 6.01
CA LEU A 20 7.96 -8.42 5.12
C LEU A 20 7.36 -7.40 4.18
N VAL A 21 7.17 -7.77 2.93
CA VAL A 21 6.41 -6.99 1.97
C VAL A 21 5.19 -7.79 1.59
N ILE A 22 4.02 -7.22 1.82
CA ILE A 22 2.75 -7.90 1.61
C ILE A 22 1.94 -7.11 0.59
N ILE A 23 1.37 -7.81 -0.38
CA ILE A 23 0.49 -7.20 -1.36
C ILE A 23 -0.93 -7.68 -1.10
N ASP A 24 -1.87 -6.76 -1.11
CA ASP A 24 -3.27 -7.09 -0.91
C ASP A 24 -4.13 -6.24 -1.83
N TYR A 25 -5.22 -6.81 -2.30
CA TYR A 25 -6.13 -6.14 -3.23
C TYR A 25 -7.05 -5.14 -2.54
N ALA A 26 -6.93 -4.96 -1.22
CA ALA A 26 -7.80 -4.06 -0.48
C ALA A 26 -7.90 -2.70 -1.17
N HIS A 27 -9.07 -2.37 -1.66
CA HIS A 27 -9.30 -1.12 -2.39
C HIS A 27 -10.53 -0.39 -1.87
N THR A 28 -11.05 -0.78 -0.73
CA THR A 28 -12.16 -0.11 -0.06
C THR A 28 -11.74 0.20 1.37
N PRO A 29 -12.40 1.17 2.01
CA PRO A 29 -12.08 1.49 3.40
C PRO A 29 -12.22 0.28 4.32
N GLN A 30 -13.29 -0.48 4.17
CA GLN A 30 -13.51 -1.64 5.02
C GLN A 30 -12.44 -2.70 4.82
N ALA A 31 -12.09 -2.97 3.57
CA ALA A 31 -11.07 -3.97 3.27
C ALA A 31 -9.72 -3.54 3.80
N LEU A 32 -9.38 -2.27 3.64
CA LEU A 32 -8.11 -1.76 4.14
C LEU A 32 -8.05 -1.87 5.66
N LEU A 33 -9.13 -1.52 6.34
CA LEU A 33 -9.18 -1.63 7.79
C LEU A 33 -9.00 -3.08 8.23
N THR A 34 -9.67 -3.99 7.54
CA THR A 34 -9.60 -5.41 7.88
C THR A 34 -8.15 -5.93 7.76
N VAL A 35 -7.49 -5.60 6.66
CA VAL A 35 -6.12 -6.04 6.45
C VAL A 35 -5.20 -5.45 7.50
N LEU A 36 -5.29 -4.16 7.72
CA LEU A 36 -4.41 -3.50 8.68
C LEU A 36 -4.64 -4.01 10.10
N SER A 37 -5.89 -4.28 10.45
CA SER A 37 -6.17 -4.84 11.78
C SER A 37 -5.54 -6.21 11.94
N SER A 38 -5.61 -7.04 10.89
CA SER A 38 -4.96 -8.34 10.93
C SER A 38 -3.45 -8.21 11.07
N LEU A 39 -2.86 -7.31 10.29
CA LEU A 39 -1.41 -7.18 10.30
C LEU A 39 -0.88 -6.68 11.63
N LYS A 40 -1.65 -5.90 12.34
CA LYS A 40 -1.24 -5.41 13.65
C LYS A 40 -0.99 -6.54 14.64
N HIS A 41 -1.68 -7.65 14.48
CA HIS A 41 -1.48 -8.79 15.36
C HIS A 41 -0.14 -9.48 15.12
N PHE A 42 0.40 -9.35 13.93
CA PHE A 42 1.66 -10.00 13.58
C PHE A 42 2.85 -9.05 13.62
N ALA A 43 2.61 -7.76 13.51
CA ALA A 43 3.69 -6.81 13.33
C ALA A 43 4.52 -6.72 14.60
N LYS A 44 5.82 -6.89 14.42
CA LYS A 44 6.76 -6.74 15.52
C LYS A 44 7.48 -5.42 15.44
N GLY A 45 7.52 -4.83 14.28
CA GLY A 45 8.12 -3.53 14.05
C GLY A 45 7.07 -2.57 13.54
N LYS A 46 7.51 -1.63 12.70
CA LYS A 46 6.61 -0.63 12.16
C LYS A 46 5.81 -1.18 11.01
N ILE A 47 4.64 -0.60 10.79
CA ILE A 47 3.81 -0.89 9.63
C ILE A 47 3.86 0.31 8.71
N ILE A 48 4.27 0.07 7.47
CA ILE A 48 4.28 1.07 6.42
C ILE A 48 3.19 0.68 5.44
N THR A 49 2.28 1.61 5.13
CA THR A 49 1.19 1.35 4.20
C THR A 49 1.36 2.23 2.97
N LEU A 50 1.36 1.60 1.81
CA LEU A 50 1.46 2.29 0.53
C LEU A 50 0.21 1.98 -0.28
N PHE A 51 -0.47 3.02 -0.75
CA PHE A 51 -1.67 2.79 -1.53
C PHE A 51 -2.04 4.03 -2.35
N GLY A 52 -2.91 3.81 -3.30
CA GLY A 52 -3.54 4.87 -4.06
C GLY A 52 -4.98 4.50 -4.29
N CYS A 53 -5.73 5.37 -4.93
CA CYS A 53 -7.12 5.11 -5.26
C CYS A 53 -7.35 5.29 -6.74
N GLY A 54 -8.31 4.56 -7.29
CA GLY A 54 -8.65 4.69 -8.69
C GLY A 54 -9.49 5.93 -8.96
N GLY A 55 -9.47 6.36 -10.20
CA GLY A 55 -10.30 7.46 -10.62
C GLY A 55 -11.73 7.01 -10.85
N ASN A 56 -12.64 7.99 -11.04
CA ASN A 56 -14.06 7.75 -11.28
C ASN A 56 -14.70 6.96 -10.15
N ARG A 57 -14.27 7.23 -8.92
CA ARG A 57 -14.78 6.56 -7.74
C ARG A 57 -15.24 7.60 -6.72
N ASP A 58 -15.85 7.10 -5.66
CA ASP A 58 -16.37 7.92 -4.58
C ASP A 58 -15.24 8.69 -3.90
N ILE A 59 -15.32 10.00 -3.90
CA ILE A 59 -14.30 10.86 -3.32
C ILE A 59 -14.21 10.67 -1.81
N GLU A 60 -15.35 10.45 -1.15
CA GLU A 60 -15.37 10.28 0.29
C GLU A 60 -14.59 9.05 0.72
N LYS A 61 -14.59 8.02 -0.11
CA LYS A 61 -13.80 6.83 0.15
C LYS A 61 -12.32 7.15 0.24
N ARG A 62 -11.86 8.09 -0.57
CA ARG A 62 -10.44 8.42 -0.61
C ARG A 62 -9.96 8.99 0.72
N THR A 63 -10.69 9.96 1.23
CA THR A 63 -10.35 10.57 2.51
C THR A 63 -10.44 9.54 3.63
N LEU A 64 -11.49 8.72 3.60
CA LEU A 64 -11.66 7.70 4.64
C LEU A 64 -10.54 6.67 4.61
N MET A 65 -10.11 6.25 3.42
CA MET A 65 -8.98 5.33 3.32
C MET A 65 -7.71 5.96 3.86
N GLY A 66 -7.51 7.25 3.60
CA GLY A 66 -6.38 7.96 4.17
C GLY A 66 -6.40 7.94 5.70
N GLN A 67 -7.56 8.18 6.27
CA GLN A 67 -7.71 8.16 7.73
C GLN A 67 -7.41 6.77 8.30
N ILE A 68 -7.94 5.75 7.65
CA ILE A 68 -7.73 4.38 8.12
C ILE A 68 -6.24 4.02 8.07
N ALA A 69 -5.58 4.37 6.97
CA ALA A 69 -4.16 4.12 6.85
C ALA A 69 -3.39 4.85 7.93
N TYR A 70 -3.71 6.10 8.15
CA TYR A 70 -3.03 6.91 9.14
C TYR A 70 -3.19 6.33 10.55
N GLN A 71 -4.39 5.92 10.89
CA GLN A 71 -4.68 5.44 12.24
C GLN A 71 -4.06 4.07 12.52
N ASN A 72 -3.71 3.33 11.48
CA ASN A 72 -3.27 1.96 11.65
C ASN A 72 -1.86 1.70 11.13
N SER A 73 -1.13 2.76 10.81
CA SER A 73 0.23 2.61 10.26
C SER A 73 1.16 3.61 10.92
N ASP A 74 2.45 3.28 10.90
CA ASP A 74 3.48 4.18 11.40
C ASP A 74 3.93 5.14 10.31
N LEU A 75 3.80 4.76 9.05
CA LEU A 75 4.14 5.60 7.92
C LEU A 75 3.15 5.30 6.80
N VAL A 76 2.63 6.33 6.17
CA VAL A 76 1.73 6.18 5.03
C VAL A 76 2.36 6.83 3.81
N ILE A 77 2.34 6.11 2.70
CA ILE A 77 2.83 6.62 1.43
C ILE A 77 1.65 6.57 0.45
N VAL A 78 1.33 7.73 -0.11
CA VAL A 78 0.23 7.86 -1.06
C VAL A 78 0.80 7.96 -2.45
N THR A 79 0.33 7.12 -3.35
CA THR A 79 0.84 7.08 -4.71
C THR A 79 -0.33 6.97 -5.70
N ASP A 80 -0.01 6.88 -6.98
CA ASP A 80 -1.03 6.76 -8.01
C ASP A 80 -1.52 5.34 -8.16
N ASP A 81 -2.76 5.22 -8.52
CA ASP A 81 -3.36 4.00 -9.00
C ASP A 81 -3.91 4.37 -10.37
N ASN A 82 -4.90 3.68 -10.86
CA ASN A 82 -5.46 3.93 -12.18
C ASN A 82 -6.31 5.21 -12.14
N PRO A 83 -5.85 6.33 -12.70
CA PRO A 83 -6.59 7.60 -12.56
C PRO A 83 -7.78 7.72 -13.50
N ARG A 84 -7.85 6.87 -14.50
CA ARG A 84 -8.91 6.94 -15.50
C ARG A 84 -9.03 8.35 -16.07
N ASN A 85 -10.18 9.01 -15.92
CA ASN A 85 -10.39 10.34 -16.48
C ASN A 85 -10.11 11.47 -15.52
N GLU A 86 -9.54 11.18 -14.36
CA GLU A 86 -9.26 12.21 -13.35
C GLU A 86 -7.79 12.53 -13.30
N LEU A 87 -7.48 13.70 -12.79
CA LEU A 87 -6.10 14.07 -12.57
C LEU A 87 -5.53 13.27 -11.41
N PRO A 88 -4.41 12.57 -11.62
CA PRO A 88 -3.82 11.80 -10.52
C PRO A 88 -3.53 12.64 -9.28
N SER A 89 -3.07 13.89 -9.47
CA SER A 89 -2.75 14.75 -8.34
C SER A 89 -3.99 15.05 -7.50
N LYS A 90 -5.14 15.17 -8.15
CA LYS A 90 -6.38 15.45 -7.41
C LYS A 90 -6.79 14.25 -6.58
N ILE A 91 -6.61 13.06 -7.10
CA ILE A 91 -6.92 11.85 -6.36
C ILE A 91 -6.03 11.77 -5.11
N ARG A 92 -4.73 12.02 -5.28
CA ARG A 92 -3.82 12.01 -4.14
C ARG A 92 -4.19 13.07 -3.12
N GLU A 93 -4.60 14.23 -3.59
CA GLU A 93 -5.01 15.31 -2.70
C GLU A 93 -6.18 14.87 -1.82
N ASP A 94 -7.16 14.19 -2.41
CA ASP A 94 -8.32 13.71 -1.67
C ASP A 94 -7.91 12.71 -0.59
N ILE A 95 -6.98 11.83 -0.90
CA ILE A 95 -6.49 10.87 0.08
C ILE A 95 -5.74 11.59 1.20
N LEU A 96 -4.92 12.57 0.84
CA LEU A 96 -4.11 13.27 1.81
C LEU A 96 -4.91 14.08 2.80
N GLN A 97 -6.16 14.39 2.48
CA GLN A 97 -7.01 15.04 3.45
C GLN A 97 -7.26 14.16 4.67
N GLY A 98 -7.17 12.85 4.51
CA GLY A 98 -7.31 11.93 5.64
C GLY A 98 -6.00 11.60 6.32
N CYS A 99 -4.87 11.90 5.66
CA CYS A 99 -3.55 11.61 6.21
C CYS A 99 -2.57 12.70 5.80
N PRO A 100 -2.72 13.91 6.34
CA PRO A 100 -1.93 15.03 5.85
C PRO A 100 -0.43 14.90 6.04
N ASN A 101 0.01 14.02 6.93
CA ASN A 101 1.43 13.83 7.15
C ASN A 101 2.01 12.70 6.31
N ALA A 102 1.23 12.11 5.42
CA ALA A 102 1.71 11.04 4.57
C ALA A 102 2.73 11.57 3.55
N ILE A 103 3.56 10.69 3.08
CA ILE A 103 4.51 11.00 2.03
C ILE A 103 3.81 10.78 0.69
N GLU A 104 3.89 11.76 -0.18
CA GLU A 104 3.25 11.69 -1.49
C GLU A 104 4.31 11.43 -2.56
N ILE A 105 4.20 10.33 -3.27
CA ILE A 105 5.09 9.99 -4.38
C ILE A 105 4.23 9.50 -5.53
N ALA A 106 4.13 10.29 -6.58
CA ALA A 106 3.20 10.01 -7.67
C ALA A 106 3.50 8.70 -8.37
N ASP A 107 4.74 8.50 -8.77
CA ASP A 107 5.12 7.31 -9.51
C ASP A 107 5.14 6.09 -8.59
N ARG A 108 4.31 5.10 -8.93
CA ARG A 108 4.13 3.96 -8.05
C ARG A 108 5.41 3.14 -7.86
N ASN A 109 6.19 2.99 -8.93
CA ASN A 109 7.44 2.25 -8.80
C ASN A 109 8.42 2.98 -7.90
N SER A 110 8.50 4.29 -8.02
CA SER A 110 9.35 5.09 -7.15
C SER A 110 8.86 5.02 -5.71
N ALA A 111 7.54 5.03 -5.52
CA ALA A 111 6.96 4.94 -4.18
C ALA A 111 7.31 3.60 -3.53
N ILE A 112 7.22 2.53 -4.29
CA ILE A 112 7.55 1.20 -3.77
C ILE A 112 9.01 1.12 -3.39
N LYS A 113 9.90 1.64 -4.25
CA LYS A 113 11.32 1.63 -3.95
C LYS A 113 11.62 2.43 -2.70
N PHE A 114 10.98 3.57 -2.58
CA PHE A 114 11.16 4.39 -1.39
C PHE A 114 10.70 3.65 -0.14
N ALA A 115 9.52 3.02 -0.21
CA ALA A 115 8.97 2.29 0.93
C ALA A 115 9.91 1.17 1.35
N VAL A 116 10.40 0.41 0.37
CA VAL A 116 11.30 -0.71 0.68
C VAL A 116 12.57 -0.19 1.33
N SER A 117 13.07 0.96 0.89
CA SER A 117 14.30 1.52 1.45
C SER A 117 14.13 1.95 2.90
N LYS A 118 12.90 2.12 3.37
CA LYS A 118 12.65 2.51 4.75
C LYS A 118 12.48 1.33 5.69
N LEU A 119 12.42 0.12 5.15
CA LEU A 119 12.18 -1.06 6.00
C LEU A 119 13.40 -1.38 6.86
N GLN A 120 13.14 -1.63 8.11
CA GLN A 120 14.14 -2.08 9.05
C GLN A 120 13.70 -3.44 9.57
N ASP A 121 14.54 -4.05 10.40
CA ASP A 121 14.22 -5.38 10.92
C ASP A 121 12.84 -5.41 11.54
N ASN A 122 12.07 -6.43 11.17
CA ASN A 122 10.74 -6.69 11.69
C ASN A 122 9.67 -5.72 11.20
N ASP A 123 10.02 -4.79 10.30
CA ASP A 123 9.02 -3.90 9.72
C ASP A 123 8.20 -4.62 8.69
N LEU A 124 7.02 -4.08 8.42
CA LEU A 124 6.09 -4.67 7.49
C LEU A 124 5.61 -3.59 6.54
N LEU A 125 5.68 -3.87 5.24
CA LEU A 125 5.16 -2.98 4.22
C LEU A 125 3.94 -3.59 3.59
N LEU A 126 2.82 -2.88 3.65
CA LEU A 126 1.61 -3.28 2.96
C LEU A 126 1.46 -2.43 1.71
N ILE A 127 1.39 -3.10 0.56
CA ILE A 127 1.09 -2.45 -0.71
C ILE A 127 -0.34 -2.84 -1.05
N ALA A 128 -1.23 -1.87 -0.97
CA ALA A 128 -2.66 -2.13 -1.09
C ALA A 128 -3.23 -1.51 -2.35
N GLY A 129 -4.33 -2.08 -2.82
CA GLY A 129 -5.14 -1.46 -3.84
C GLY A 129 -5.14 -2.17 -5.18
N LYS A 130 -4.03 -2.75 -5.61
CA LYS A 130 -3.97 -3.35 -6.92
C LYS A 130 -3.88 -4.86 -6.94
N GLY A 131 -3.47 -5.47 -5.86
CA GLY A 131 -3.42 -6.91 -5.79
C GLY A 131 -2.61 -7.52 -6.92
N HIS A 132 -3.21 -8.44 -7.66
CA HIS A 132 -2.47 -9.13 -8.72
C HIS A 132 -2.09 -8.20 -9.87
N GLU A 133 -2.83 -7.11 -10.09
CA GLU A 133 -2.42 -6.14 -11.09
C GLU A 133 -1.13 -5.47 -10.68
N SER A 134 -1.03 -5.16 -9.42
CA SER A 134 0.17 -4.59 -8.88
C SER A 134 1.31 -5.57 -8.99
N THR A 135 1.04 -6.83 -8.76
CA THR A 135 2.04 -7.87 -8.87
C THR A 135 2.58 -7.95 -10.28
N GLN A 136 1.70 -7.87 -11.27
CA GLN A 136 2.16 -7.90 -12.64
C GLN A 136 3.06 -6.73 -12.94
N THR A 137 2.68 -5.57 -12.49
CA THR A 137 3.49 -4.38 -12.70
C THR A 137 4.83 -4.52 -12.00
N MET A 138 4.81 -5.04 -10.80
CA MET A 138 6.03 -5.18 -10.05
C MET A 138 6.97 -6.19 -10.63
N SER A 139 6.45 -7.24 -11.24
CA SER A 139 7.34 -8.21 -11.83
C SER A 139 8.13 -7.62 -12.97
N LEU A 140 7.66 -6.53 -13.51
CA LEU A 140 8.43 -5.86 -14.48
C LEU A 140 9.51 -5.11 -13.84
N GLU A 141 9.27 -4.72 -12.69
CA GLU A 141 10.20 -4.07 -12.11
C GLU A 141 10.88 -4.70 -11.21
N THR A 142 10.61 -5.44 -10.77
CA THR A 142 11.13 -5.87 -9.88
C THR A 142 11.51 -6.17 -9.41
N LEU A 143 11.00 -6.52 -9.53
CA LEU A 143 10.83 -6.48 -8.84
C LEU A 143 11.77 -6.27 -8.20
N PRO A 144 11.85 -5.62 -8.24
CA PRO A 144 12.87 -5.20 -7.81
C PRO A 144 13.03 -5.47 -6.61
N CYS A 145 12.19 -5.44 -6.27
CA CYS A 145 12.31 -5.68 -5.10
C CYS A 145 12.93 -6.81 -4.90
N ASP A 146 12.94 -7.39 -5.68
CA ASP A 146 13.44 -8.40 -5.58
C ASP A 146 14.60 -8.33 -5.90
N ASP A 147 14.82 -7.72 -5.99
CA ASP A 147 15.93 -7.69 -6.20
C ASP A 147 16.48 -7.04 -5.45
#